data_ced05d3219994203cf83ced8b62be383
#
_entry.id   ced05d3219994203cf83ced8b62be383
#
_cell.length_a   1.000
_cell.length_b   1.000
_cell.length_c   1.000
_cell.angle_alpha   90.00
_cell.angle_beta   90.00
_cell.angle_gamma   90.00
#
_symmetry.space_group_name_H-M   'P 1'
#
loop_
_entity.id
_entity.type
_entity.pdbx_description
1 polymer ?
#
loop_
_entity_poly.entity_id
_entity_poly.type
_entity_poly.pdbx_seq_one_letter_code
_entity_poly.pdbx_strand_id
1 'polypeptide(L)' 'MIDTNALRGRIAEKGMSQSDVAKAIGITPKTFYIKMDKGVFGSDEIEAMIKILNISEPARIFFAEEVTL' A
#
# COMPACT_ATOMS: atom_id res chain seq x y z
N MET A 1 11.42 1.58 -3.73
CA MET A 1 10.32 0.96 -4.53
C MET A 1 9.38 0.18 -3.63
N ILE A 2 8.10 0.28 -3.90
CA ILE A 2 7.10 -0.43 -3.11
C ILE A 2 6.98 -1.87 -3.61
N ASP A 3 6.97 -2.81 -2.67
CA ASP A 3 6.66 -4.21 -2.97
C ASP A 3 5.14 -4.34 -3.10
N THR A 4 4.64 -4.16 -4.31
CA THR A 4 3.20 -4.15 -4.55
C THR A 4 2.55 -5.52 -4.35
N ASN A 5 3.30 -6.60 -4.53
CA ASN A 5 2.78 -7.94 -4.27
C ASN A 5 2.54 -8.15 -2.77
N ALA A 6 3.49 -7.71 -1.94
CA ALA A 6 3.32 -7.75 -0.49
C ALA A 6 2.16 -6.87 -0.03
N LEU A 7 2.01 -5.70 -0.65
CA LEU A 7 0.91 -4.79 -0.33
C LEU A 7 -0.44 -5.42 -0.70
N ARG A 8 -0.55 -6.02 -1.89
CA ARG A 8 -1.77 -6.74 -2.28
C ARG A 8 -2.11 -7.85 -1.31
N GLY A 9 -1.09 -8.61 -0.89
CA GLY A 9 -1.28 -9.68 0.08
C GLY A 9 -1.82 -9.16 1.41
N ARG A 10 -1.28 -8.05 1.89
CA ARG A 10 -1.75 -7.47 3.15
C ARG A 10 -3.18 -6.96 3.03
N ILE A 11 -3.52 -6.32 1.91
CA ILE A 11 -4.89 -5.86 1.65
C ILE A 11 -5.86 -7.05 1.71
N ALA A 12 -5.50 -8.15 1.05
CA ALA A 12 -6.33 -9.36 1.05
C ALA A 12 -6.46 -9.97 2.44
N GLU A 13 -5.37 -10.01 3.21
CA GLU A 13 -5.39 -10.50 4.58
C GLU A 13 -6.36 -9.72 5.47
N LYS A 14 -6.52 -8.44 5.21
CA LYS A 14 -7.45 -7.59 5.96
C LYS A 14 -8.88 -7.70 5.45
N GLY A 15 -9.14 -8.56 4.46
CA GLY A 15 -10.47 -8.73 3.91
C GLY A 15 -10.95 -7.54 3.09
N MET A 16 -10.04 -6.73 2.59
CA MET A 16 -10.37 -5.53 1.82
C MET A 16 -10.04 -5.74 0.34
N SER A 17 -10.69 -4.97 -0.51
CA SER A 17 -10.29 -4.85 -1.92
C SER A 17 -9.38 -3.62 -2.07
N GLN A 18 -8.70 -3.54 -3.21
CA GLN A 18 -7.91 -2.34 -3.52
C GLN A 18 -8.80 -1.10 -3.61
N SER A 19 -10.02 -1.26 -4.13
CA SER A 19 -11.01 -0.19 -4.18
C SER A 19 -11.38 0.30 -2.78
N ASP A 20 -11.53 -0.63 -1.83
CA ASP A 20 -11.82 -0.27 -0.44
C ASP A 20 -10.70 0.56 0.17
N VAL A 21 -9.45 0.14 -0.06
CA VAL A 21 -8.29 0.87 0.44
C VAL A 21 -8.21 2.26 -0.17
N ALA A 22 -8.44 2.38 -1.47
CA ALA A 22 -8.42 3.67 -2.16
C ALA A 22 -9.39 4.64 -1.49
N LYS A 23 -10.61 4.21 -1.27
CA LYS A 23 -11.63 5.04 -0.62
C LYS A 23 -11.22 5.44 0.79
N ALA A 24 -10.65 4.48 1.53
CA ALA A 24 -10.24 4.72 2.91
C ALA A 24 -9.10 5.74 3.02
N ILE A 25 -8.21 5.79 2.04
CA ILE A 25 -7.10 6.76 2.04
C ILE A 25 -7.42 8.05 1.26
N GLY A 26 -8.64 8.17 0.74
CA GLY A 26 -9.13 9.42 0.15
C GLY A 26 -8.79 9.63 -1.32
N ILE A 27 -8.54 8.57 -2.07
CA ILE A 27 -8.31 8.66 -3.50
C ILE A 27 -9.29 7.76 -4.25
N THR A 28 -9.42 8.00 -5.58
CA THR A 28 -10.29 7.15 -6.38
C THR A 28 -9.64 5.81 -6.65
N PRO A 29 -10.45 4.75 -6.86
CA PRO A 29 -9.90 3.45 -7.23
C PRO A 29 -9.02 3.50 -8.47
N LYS A 30 -9.40 4.30 -9.47
CA LYS A 30 -8.59 4.45 -10.68
C LYS A 30 -7.20 4.97 -10.36
N THR A 31 -7.12 6.02 -9.54
CA THR A 31 -5.85 6.60 -9.10
C THR A 31 -5.02 5.57 -8.34
N PHE A 32 -5.67 4.80 -7.49
CA PHE A 32 -5.01 3.75 -6.72
C PHE A 32 -4.35 2.71 -7.63
N TYR A 33 -5.09 2.23 -8.64
CA TYR A 33 -4.56 1.24 -9.58
C TYR A 33 -3.36 1.77 -10.37
N ILE A 34 -3.42 3.05 -10.77
CA ILE A 34 -2.30 3.68 -11.48
C ILE A 34 -1.07 3.72 -10.57
N LYS A 35 -1.24 4.11 -9.31
CA LYS A 35 -0.14 4.16 -8.35
C LYS A 35 0.42 2.79 -8.03
N MET A 36 -0.44 1.78 -7.92
CA MET A 36 0.00 0.40 -7.73
C MET A 36 0.82 -0.08 -8.92
N ASP A 37 0.38 0.22 -10.13
CA ASP A 37 1.09 -0.16 -11.34
C ASP A 37 2.49 0.45 -11.38
N LYS A 38 2.60 1.70 -10.99
CA LYS A 38 3.89 2.41 -10.95
C LYS A 38 4.73 2.07 -9.73
N GLY A 39 4.12 1.53 -8.69
CA GLY A 39 4.80 1.25 -7.44
C GLY A 39 5.17 2.51 -6.65
N VAL A 40 4.38 3.57 -6.78
CA VAL A 40 4.67 4.86 -6.15
C VAL A 40 3.42 5.42 -5.49
N PHE A 41 3.53 5.75 -4.19
CA PHE A 41 2.49 6.41 -3.42
C PHE A 41 3.08 7.62 -2.70
N GLY A 42 2.24 8.60 -2.41
CA GLY A 42 2.64 9.74 -1.60
C GLY A 42 2.81 9.34 -0.14
N SER A 43 3.58 10.14 0.61
CA SER A 43 3.85 9.84 2.02
C SER A 43 2.57 9.80 2.86
N ASP A 44 1.61 10.68 2.59
CA ASP A 44 0.33 10.70 3.30
C ASP A 44 -0.46 9.42 3.06
N GLU A 45 -0.41 8.93 1.82
CA GLU A 45 -1.10 7.71 1.42
C GLU A 45 -0.46 6.50 2.09
N ILE A 46 0.86 6.47 2.15
CA ILE A 46 1.61 5.41 2.81
C ILE A 46 1.26 5.37 4.31
N GLU A 47 1.28 6.51 4.97
CA GLU A 47 0.93 6.59 6.39
C GLU A 47 -0.49 6.10 6.66
N ALA A 48 -1.43 6.49 5.81
CA ALA A 48 -2.82 6.06 5.95
C ALA A 48 -2.94 4.54 5.78
N MET A 49 -2.25 3.97 4.78
CA MET A 49 -2.27 2.53 4.56
C MET A 49 -1.64 1.75 5.71
N ILE A 50 -0.55 2.25 6.28
CA ILE A 50 0.08 1.62 7.45
C ILE A 50 -0.94 1.47 8.58
N LYS A 51 -1.73 2.51 8.82
CA LYS A 51 -2.73 2.50 9.89
C LYS A 51 -3.90 1.58 9.59
N ILE A 52 -4.54 1.73 8.42
CA ILE A 52 -5.74 0.95 8.10
C ILE A 52 -5.43 -0.53 7.91
N LEU A 53 -4.28 -0.86 7.36
CA LEU A 53 -3.90 -2.24 7.13
C LEU A 53 -3.11 -2.84 8.30
N ASN A 54 -2.88 -2.04 9.33
CA ASN A 54 -2.12 -2.45 10.52
C ASN A 54 -0.80 -3.12 10.13
N ILE A 55 -0.02 -2.41 9.32
CA ILE A 55 1.26 -2.94 8.82
C ILE A 55 2.32 -2.81 9.90
N SER A 56 2.88 -3.94 10.33
CA SER A 56 3.86 -3.96 11.42
C SER A 56 5.29 -3.69 10.95
N GLU A 57 5.59 -3.97 9.68
CA GLU A 57 6.93 -3.76 9.12
C GLU A 57 6.84 -2.95 7.83
N PRO A 58 6.54 -1.64 7.94
CA PRO A 58 6.33 -0.79 6.75
C PRO A 58 7.51 -0.77 5.78
N ALA A 59 8.74 -0.83 6.29
CA ALA A 59 9.92 -0.76 5.44
C ALA A 59 9.98 -1.91 4.45
N ARG A 60 9.52 -3.09 4.82
CA ARG A 60 9.53 -4.26 3.93
C ARG A 60 8.58 -4.11 2.75
N ILE A 61 7.53 -3.33 2.93
CA ILE A 61 6.54 -3.10 1.87
C ILE A 61 6.87 -1.84 1.08
N PHE A 62 7.08 -0.73 1.79
CA PHE A 62 7.17 0.59 1.15
C PHE A 62 8.58 1.02 0.80
N PHE A 63 9.58 0.40 1.40
CA PHE A 63 10.98 0.73 1.15
C PHE A 63 11.80 -0.55 0.93
N ALA A 64 11.25 -1.44 0.10
CA ALA A 64 11.81 -2.77 -0.10
C ALA A 64 13.26 -2.76 -0.60
N GLU A 65 13.63 -1.79 -1.41
CA GLU A 65 14.99 -1.69 -1.94
C GLU A 65 16.01 -1.27 -0.88
N GLU A 66 15.54 -0.66 0.21
CA GLU A 66 16.42 -0.18 1.28
C GLU A 66 16.61 -1.21 2.37
N VAL A 67 15.85 -2.30 2.32
CA VAL A 67 15.98 -3.39 3.29
C VAL A 67 17.09 -4.33 2.82
N THR A 68 18.18 -4.33 3.55
CA THR A 68 19.33 -5.19 3.27
C THR A 68 19.27 -6.43 4.15
N LEU A 69 19.41 -7.57 3.56
CA LEU A 69 19.43 -8.84 4.30
C LEU A 69 20.82 -9.38 4.40
#